data_55e0a9358f857872726d77a7d1c9526d
#
_entry.id   55e0a9358f857872726d77a7d1c9526d
#
_cell.length_a   1.000
_cell.length_b   1.000
_cell.length_c   1.000
_cell.angle_alpha   90.00
_cell.angle_beta   90.00
_cell.angle_gamma   90.00
#
_symmetry.space_group_name_H-M   'P 1'
#
loop_
_entity.id
_entity.type
_entity.pdbx_description
1 polymer ?
#
loop_
_entity_poly.entity_id
_entity_poly.type
_entity_poly.pdbx_seq_one_letter_code
_entity_poly.pdbx_strand_id
1 'polypeptide(L)'
;HDLHDGLGSSLVRSMILVDQSAHNIPNKQFLSMLKLLRDDLRQIIDSGSSVDNKIPVSPIMWVAPVRHRFSQLMDELEISSKWTFPREWQAVPTALQCLILIRVLEESLTNIIKHSQAKNVTVSMVYLFENELSLIVQDDGVGFDTNCVEQQGLSVGMRSMKMRLERINAELKLSSVAGCTRIQAIIKIK
;
A
#
# COMPACT_ATOMS: atom_id res chain seq x y z
N HIS A 1 0.29 18.90 -14.72
CA HIS A 1 -1.16 19.06 -14.92
C HIS A 1 -1.95 17.95 -14.19
N ASP A 2 -1.48 16.70 -14.22
CA ASP A 2 -2.24 15.55 -13.69
C ASP A 2 -2.41 15.50 -12.14
N LEU A 3 -1.54 16.18 -11.39
CA LEU A 3 -1.59 16.19 -9.91
C LEU A 3 -2.69 17.10 -9.37
N HIS A 4 -2.91 18.25 -10.01
CA HIS A 4 -4.01 19.17 -9.64
C HIS A 4 -5.38 18.56 -9.97
N ASP A 5 -5.48 17.80 -11.06
CA ASP A 5 -6.74 17.17 -11.48
C ASP A 5 -7.11 16.00 -10.54
N GLY A 6 -6.15 15.27 -10.04
CA GLY A 6 -6.37 14.17 -9.10
C GLY A 6 -6.87 14.63 -7.73
N LEU A 7 -6.23 15.64 -7.15
CA LEU A 7 -6.59 16.18 -5.83
C LEU A 7 -7.89 16.96 -5.90
N GLY A 8 -8.06 17.82 -6.93
CA GLY A 8 -9.28 18.55 -7.15
C GLY A 8 -10.49 17.62 -7.27
N SER A 9 -10.35 16.54 -8.03
CA SER A 9 -11.40 15.52 -8.20
C SER A 9 -11.74 14.79 -6.91
N SER A 10 -10.75 14.43 -6.11
CA SER A 10 -10.95 13.74 -4.82
C SER A 10 -11.61 14.66 -3.79
N LEU A 11 -11.15 15.91 -3.71
CA LEU A 11 -11.72 16.93 -2.82
C LEU A 11 -13.17 17.26 -3.20
N VAL A 12 -13.42 17.55 -4.48
CA VAL A 12 -14.77 17.86 -5.01
C VAL A 12 -15.72 16.67 -4.79
N ARG A 13 -15.27 15.45 -5.05
CA ARG A 13 -16.08 14.25 -4.79
C ARG A 13 -16.41 14.10 -3.31
N SER A 14 -15.45 14.36 -2.42
CA SER A 14 -15.65 14.32 -0.96
C SER A 14 -16.64 15.42 -0.53
N MET A 15 -16.53 16.63 -1.09
CA MET A 15 -17.46 17.74 -0.80
C MET A 15 -18.87 17.41 -1.28
N ILE A 16 -19.04 16.87 -2.49
CA ILE A 16 -20.35 16.47 -3.04
C ILE A 16 -20.97 15.37 -2.15
N LEU A 17 -20.21 14.40 -1.69
CA LEU A 17 -20.71 13.34 -0.80
C LEU A 17 -21.15 13.88 0.56
N VAL A 18 -20.46 14.89 1.10
CA VAL A 18 -20.85 15.56 2.34
C VAL A 18 -22.11 16.41 2.14
N ASP A 19 -22.18 17.14 1.03
CA ASP A 19 -23.28 18.05 0.72
C ASP A 19 -24.59 17.30 0.38
N GLN A 20 -24.49 16.17 -0.32
CA GLN A 20 -25.62 15.33 -0.69
C GLN A 20 -26.11 14.39 0.43
N SER A 21 -25.39 14.28 1.54
CA SER A 21 -25.82 13.45 2.65
C SER A 21 -26.87 14.18 3.49
N ALA A 22 -28.13 13.82 3.29
CA ALA A 22 -29.27 14.31 4.08
C ALA A 22 -29.24 13.86 5.56
N HIS A 23 -28.28 13.04 5.96
CA HIS A 23 -28.12 12.49 7.30
C HIS A 23 -26.64 12.51 7.71
N ASN A 24 -26.35 12.49 9.01
CA ASN A 24 -25.00 12.47 9.56
C ASN A 24 -24.14 11.37 8.93
N ILE A 25 -23.01 11.73 8.34
CA ILE A 25 -22.02 10.78 7.84
C ILE A 25 -21.47 10.00 9.03
N PRO A 26 -21.48 8.66 9.01
CA PRO A 26 -20.87 7.87 10.07
C PRO A 26 -19.40 8.26 10.27
N ASN A 27 -18.95 8.42 11.51
CA ASN A 27 -17.58 8.82 11.85
C ASN A 27 -16.51 7.98 11.12
N LYS A 28 -16.79 6.69 10.91
CA LYS A 28 -15.90 5.78 10.18
C LYS A 28 -15.74 6.18 8.71
N GLN A 29 -16.80 6.62 8.07
CA GLN A 29 -16.79 7.05 6.68
C GLN A 29 -16.11 8.41 6.51
N PHE A 30 -16.39 9.36 7.41
CA PHE A 30 -15.72 10.65 7.48
C PHE A 30 -14.21 10.51 7.72
N LEU A 31 -13.81 9.66 8.67
CA LEU A 31 -12.40 9.37 8.92
C LEU A 31 -11.71 8.76 7.69
N SER A 32 -12.41 7.93 6.92
CA SER A 32 -11.89 7.35 5.68
C SER A 32 -11.65 8.41 4.61
N MET A 33 -12.56 9.37 4.47
CA MET A 33 -12.41 10.51 3.55
C MET A 33 -11.21 11.38 3.95
N LEU A 34 -11.06 11.70 5.23
CA LEU A 34 -9.90 12.46 5.74
C LEU A 34 -8.57 11.74 5.51
N LYS A 35 -8.53 10.41 5.65
CA LYS A 35 -7.34 9.61 5.34
C LYS A 35 -6.97 9.67 3.86
N LEU A 36 -7.94 9.56 2.97
CA LEU A 36 -7.72 9.70 1.52
C LEU A 36 -7.16 11.08 1.18
N LEU A 37 -7.78 12.15 1.69
CA LEU A 37 -7.30 13.52 1.49
C LEU A 37 -5.89 13.74 2.04
N ARG A 38 -5.59 13.24 3.22
CA ARG A 38 -4.23 13.29 3.80
C ARG A 38 -3.22 12.59 2.90
N ASP A 39 -3.59 11.41 2.36
CA ASP A 39 -2.69 10.63 1.53
C ASP A 39 -2.47 11.30 0.16
N ASP A 40 -3.51 11.94 -0.40
CA ASP A 40 -3.41 12.73 -1.62
C ASP A 40 -2.54 13.99 -1.40
N LEU A 41 -2.72 14.71 -0.29
CA LEU A 41 -1.86 15.84 0.10
C LEU A 41 -0.40 15.42 0.28
N ARG A 42 -0.18 14.29 0.94
CA ARG A 42 1.17 13.75 1.15
C ARG A 42 1.83 13.38 -0.17
N GLN A 43 1.07 12.84 -1.11
CA GLN A 43 1.54 12.54 -2.46
C GLN A 43 1.99 13.82 -3.20
N ILE A 44 1.28 14.93 -3.02
CA ILE A 44 1.63 16.23 -3.62
C ILE A 44 2.88 16.80 -2.96
N ILE A 45 2.98 16.78 -1.64
CA ILE A 45 4.15 17.26 -0.91
C ILE A 45 5.37 16.44 -1.32
N ASP A 46 5.25 15.11 -1.38
CA ASP A 46 6.33 14.21 -1.75
C ASP A 46 6.73 14.37 -3.25
N SER A 47 5.79 14.77 -4.12
CA SER A 47 6.04 15.03 -5.54
C SER A 47 6.43 16.48 -5.85
N GLY A 48 6.00 17.43 -5.02
CA GLY A 48 6.30 18.86 -5.16
C GLY A 48 7.61 19.30 -4.49
N SER A 49 8.07 18.56 -3.50
CA SER A 49 9.44 18.71 -2.99
C SER A 49 10.40 18.09 -4.01
N SER A 50 10.82 18.90 -4.97
CA SER A 50 11.81 18.59 -6.01
C SER A 50 13.23 18.45 -5.42
N VAL A 51 13.37 17.74 -4.31
CA VAL A 51 14.63 17.22 -3.84
C VAL A 51 14.79 15.86 -4.49
N ASP A 52 15.50 15.85 -5.61
CA ASP A 52 15.97 14.66 -6.33
C ASP A 52 14.91 13.52 -6.45
N ASN A 53 14.16 13.54 -7.54
CA ASN A 53 13.37 12.38 -8.07
C ASN A 53 14.30 11.19 -8.41
N LYS A 54 15.36 10.99 -7.63
CA LYS A 54 16.29 9.87 -7.81
C LYS A 54 15.65 8.63 -7.23
N ILE A 55 15.33 7.73 -8.13
CA ILE A 55 14.99 6.35 -7.76
C ILE A 55 16.15 5.80 -6.92
N PRO A 56 15.87 5.23 -5.73
CA PRO A 56 16.93 4.65 -4.92
C PRO A 56 17.78 3.66 -5.70
N VAL A 57 19.08 3.68 -5.48
CA VAL A 57 20.08 2.92 -6.25
C VAL A 57 19.81 1.42 -6.26
N SER A 58 19.12 0.90 -5.23
CA SER A 58 18.80 -0.51 -5.13
C SER A 58 17.45 -0.76 -4.40
N PRO A 59 16.83 -1.94 -4.60
CA PRO A 59 15.65 -2.36 -3.83
C PRO A 59 15.86 -2.31 -2.32
N ILE A 60 17.06 -2.66 -1.85
CA ILE A 60 17.42 -2.64 -0.42
C ILE A 60 17.39 -1.20 0.12
N MET A 61 17.97 -0.25 -0.59
CA MET A 61 17.95 1.16 -0.21
C MET A 61 16.54 1.76 -0.30
N TRP A 62 15.76 1.32 -1.29
CA TRP A 62 14.38 1.73 -1.45
C TRP A 62 13.51 1.36 -0.26
N VAL A 63 13.64 0.13 0.26
CA VAL A 63 12.82 -0.35 1.37
C VAL A 63 13.37 0.03 2.75
N ALA A 64 14.63 0.44 2.86
CA ALA A 64 15.34 0.63 4.12
C ALA A 64 14.60 1.52 5.14
N PRO A 65 14.01 2.69 4.78
CA PRO A 65 13.29 3.52 5.74
C PRO A 65 12.04 2.84 6.32
N VAL A 66 11.28 2.14 5.46
CA VAL A 66 10.06 1.41 5.87
C VAL A 66 10.45 0.21 6.72
N ARG A 67 11.44 -0.57 6.27
CA ARG A 67 11.97 -1.71 7.01
C ARG A 67 12.41 -1.30 8.42
N HIS A 68 13.21 -0.26 8.55
CA HIS A 68 13.71 0.20 9.86
C HIS A 68 12.55 0.52 10.81
N ARG A 69 11.61 1.35 10.37
CA ARG A 69 10.46 1.76 11.18
C ARG A 69 9.55 0.60 11.58
N PHE A 70 9.21 -0.26 10.63
CA PHE A 70 8.29 -1.38 10.91
C PHE A 70 8.97 -2.53 11.65
N SER A 71 10.26 -2.81 11.42
CA SER A 71 10.96 -3.83 12.22
C SER A 71 11.02 -3.44 13.69
N GLN A 72 11.34 -2.19 14.02
CA GLN A 72 11.32 -1.73 15.41
C GLN A 72 9.93 -1.89 16.06
N LEU A 73 8.87 -1.48 15.35
CA LEU A 73 7.51 -1.60 15.86
C LEU A 73 7.08 -3.07 16.02
N MET A 74 7.48 -3.94 15.10
CA MET A 74 7.19 -5.38 15.18
C MET A 74 7.96 -6.06 16.31
N ASP A 75 9.22 -5.68 16.54
CA ASP A 75 10.03 -6.17 17.65
C ASP A 75 9.39 -5.80 19.00
N GLU A 76 8.88 -4.56 19.15
CA GLU A 76 8.14 -4.13 20.35
C GLU A 76 6.84 -4.93 20.56
N LEU A 77 6.22 -5.41 19.49
CA LEU A 77 4.99 -6.23 19.51
C LEU A 77 5.26 -7.75 19.53
N GLU A 78 6.51 -8.15 19.67
CA GLU A 78 6.96 -9.55 19.62
C GLU A 78 6.57 -10.28 18.33
N ILE A 79 6.58 -9.55 17.18
CA ILE A 79 6.34 -10.07 15.84
C ILE A 79 7.67 -10.24 15.13
N SER A 80 8.02 -11.46 14.76
CA SER A 80 9.22 -11.74 13.96
C SER A 80 9.04 -11.29 12.52
N SER A 81 9.97 -10.51 11.98
CA SER A 81 9.90 -10.02 10.60
C SER A 81 11.10 -10.48 9.76
N LYS A 82 10.82 -11.02 8.57
CA LYS A 82 11.85 -11.42 7.60
C LYS A 82 11.72 -10.61 6.32
N TRP A 83 12.84 -10.00 5.88
CA TRP A 83 12.88 -9.12 4.72
C TRP A 83 13.86 -9.67 3.68
N THR A 84 13.39 -9.90 2.46
CA THR A 84 14.18 -10.45 1.36
C THR A 84 14.01 -9.63 0.10
N PHE A 85 15.08 -8.98 -0.36
CA PHE A 85 15.06 -8.07 -1.51
C PHE A 85 16.27 -8.35 -2.41
N PRO A 86 16.15 -8.17 -3.73
CA PRO A 86 17.29 -8.21 -4.64
C PRO A 86 18.31 -7.14 -4.26
N ARG A 87 19.58 -7.40 -4.50
CA ARG A 87 20.66 -6.44 -4.23
C ARG A 87 20.65 -5.27 -5.20
N GLU A 88 20.23 -5.52 -6.43
CA GLU A 88 20.21 -4.54 -7.53
C GLU A 88 18.87 -4.60 -8.26
N TRP A 89 18.53 -3.51 -8.92
CA TRP A 89 17.41 -3.48 -9.84
C TRP A 89 17.80 -4.21 -11.12
N GLN A 90 17.05 -5.26 -11.54
CA GLN A 90 17.18 -5.87 -12.86
C GLN A 90 16.52 -4.97 -13.93
N ALA A 91 15.34 -4.44 -13.61
CA ALA A 91 14.68 -3.37 -14.32
C ALA A 91 14.30 -2.30 -13.29
N VAL A 92 14.56 -1.02 -13.61
CA VAL A 92 14.37 0.09 -12.67
C VAL A 92 12.93 0.61 -12.74
N PRO A 93 12.14 0.50 -11.65
CA PRO A 93 10.79 1.04 -11.63
C PRO A 93 10.81 2.57 -11.72
N THR A 94 9.74 3.16 -12.23
CA THR A 94 9.57 4.62 -12.18
C THR A 94 9.42 5.12 -10.75
N ALA A 95 9.66 6.42 -10.51
CA ALA A 95 9.45 7.03 -9.20
C ALA A 95 8.01 6.85 -8.70
N LEU A 96 7.02 6.95 -9.60
CA LEU A 96 5.60 6.70 -9.27
C LEU A 96 5.35 5.24 -8.88
N GLN A 97 5.95 4.28 -9.59
CA GLN A 97 5.87 2.86 -9.24
C GLN A 97 6.48 2.59 -7.86
N CYS A 98 7.66 3.15 -7.59
CA CYS A 98 8.31 3.07 -6.29
C CYS A 98 7.44 3.64 -5.17
N LEU A 99 6.85 4.82 -5.38
CA LEU A 99 5.97 5.46 -4.41
C LEU A 99 4.72 4.61 -4.11
N ILE A 100 4.05 4.12 -5.15
CA ILE A 100 2.84 3.30 -4.99
C ILE A 100 3.16 1.98 -4.27
N LEU A 101 4.25 1.31 -4.62
CA LEU A 101 4.68 0.07 -3.94
C LEU A 101 4.99 0.32 -2.45
N ILE A 102 5.64 1.43 -2.09
CA ILE A 102 5.86 1.80 -0.68
C ILE A 102 4.52 1.96 0.06
N ARG A 103 3.54 2.62 -0.54
CA ARG A 103 2.22 2.80 0.09
C ARG A 103 1.45 1.48 0.26
N VAL A 104 1.54 0.58 -0.71
CA VAL A 104 0.97 -0.77 -0.59
C VAL A 104 1.66 -1.54 0.54
N LEU A 105 2.98 -1.46 0.64
CA LEU A 105 3.74 -2.09 1.71
C LEU A 105 3.35 -1.54 3.09
N GLU A 106 3.34 -0.22 3.27
CA GLU A 106 2.97 0.44 4.52
C GLU A 106 1.55 0.07 4.97
N GLU A 107 0.58 0.07 4.06
CA GLU A 107 -0.80 -0.30 4.35
C GLU A 107 -0.91 -1.78 4.72
N SER A 108 -0.23 -2.67 4.00
CA SER A 108 -0.20 -4.10 4.31
C SER A 108 0.37 -4.38 5.70
N LEU A 109 1.51 -3.77 6.04
CA LEU A 109 2.13 -3.93 7.36
C LEU A 109 1.28 -3.33 8.48
N THR A 110 0.62 -2.20 8.23
CA THR A 110 -0.33 -1.58 9.18
C THR A 110 -1.53 -2.48 9.44
N ASN A 111 -2.06 -3.14 8.40
CA ASN A 111 -3.17 -4.09 8.53
C ASN A 111 -2.76 -5.32 9.34
N ILE A 112 -1.56 -5.84 9.14
CA ILE A 112 -1.01 -6.93 9.95
C ILE A 112 -0.97 -6.53 11.42
N ILE A 113 -0.33 -5.43 11.75
CA ILE A 113 -0.19 -4.96 13.13
C ILE A 113 -1.54 -4.75 13.81
N LYS A 114 -2.53 -4.23 13.08
CA LYS A 114 -3.84 -3.90 13.66
C LYS A 114 -4.82 -5.06 13.75
N HIS A 115 -4.70 -6.04 12.86
CA HIS A 115 -5.80 -6.97 12.62
C HIS A 115 -5.40 -8.45 12.58
N SER A 116 -4.12 -8.78 12.27
CA SER A 116 -3.78 -10.17 11.96
C SER A 116 -3.50 -11.05 13.18
N GLN A 117 -3.04 -10.47 14.29
CA GLN A 117 -2.52 -11.23 15.45
C GLN A 117 -1.36 -12.17 15.06
N ALA A 118 -0.64 -11.87 14.00
CA ALA A 118 0.45 -12.67 13.49
C ALA A 118 1.65 -12.68 14.46
N LYS A 119 2.40 -13.76 14.41
CA LYS A 119 3.70 -13.89 15.08
C LYS A 119 4.86 -13.78 14.09
N ASN A 120 4.63 -14.09 12.83
CA ASN A 120 5.64 -14.05 11.79
C ASN A 120 5.13 -13.28 10.58
N VAL A 121 5.96 -12.37 10.08
CA VAL A 121 5.71 -11.56 8.89
C VAL A 121 6.89 -11.72 7.92
N THR A 122 6.59 -11.96 6.66
CA THR A 122 7.58 -12.01 5.60
C THR A 122 7.29 -10.93 4.57
N VAL A 123 8.31 -10.12 4.26
CA VAL A 123 8.28 -9.13 3.17
C VAL A 123 9.32 -9.51 2.15
N SER A 124 8.93 -9.68 0.91
CA SER A 124 9.85 -10.04 -0.16
C SER A 124 9.56 -9.32 -1.46
N MET A 125 10.61 -9.10 -2.24
CA MET A 125 10.56 -8.58 -3.58
C MET A 125 11.30 -9.55 -4.50
N VAL A 126 10.65 -9.94 -5.59
CA VAL A 126 11.21 -10.89 -6.56
C VAL A 126 10.84 -10.47 -7.98
N TYR A 127 11.71 -10.74 -8.93
CA TYR A 127 11.39 -10.66 -10.35
C TYR A 127 10.77 -11.98 -10.79
N LEU A 128 9.56 -11.90 -11.35
CA LEU A 128 8.86 -13.06 -11.93
C LEU A 128 9.36 -13.31 -13.36
N PHE A 129 9.62 -12.22 -14.11
CA PHE A 129 10.22 -12.16 -15.43
C PHE A 129 11.14 -10.95 -15.48
N GLU A 130 11.89 -10.77 -16.57
CA GLU A 130 12.86 -9.68 -16.73
C GLU A 130 12.30 -8.29 -16.38
N ASN A 131 11.04 -8.02 -16.76
CA ASN A 131 10.39 -6.73 -16.57
C ASN A 131 9.16 -6.81 -15.65
N GLU A 132 8.99 -7.88 -14.88
CA GLU A 132 7.86 -8.07 -14.01
C GLU A 132 8.32 -8.24 -12.56
N LEU A 133 8.06 -7.22 -11.75
CA LEU A 133 8.45 -7.16 -10.34
C LEU A 133 7.25 -7.46 -9.45
N SER A 134 7.46 -8.29 -8.44
CA SER A 134 6.47 -8.67 -7.45
C SER A 134 6.93 -8.28 -6.05
N LEU A 135 6.12 -7.49 -5.35
CA LEU A 135 6.23 -7.20 -3.93
C LEU A 135 5.22 -8.08 -3.18
N ILE A 136 5.69 -8.83 -2.20
CA ILE A 136 4.90 -9.80 -1.45
C ILE A 136 5.01 -9.48 0.04
N VAL A 137 3.86 -9.41 0.71
CA VAL A 137 3.74 -9.32 2.16
C VAL A 137 2.88 -10.50 2.63
N GLN A 138 3.39 -11.28 3.55
CA GLN A 138 2.71 -12.47 4.07
C GLN A 138 2.83 -12.53 5.58
N ASP A 139 1.75 -12.91 6.24
CA ASP A 139 1.67 -13.14 7.68
C ASP A 139 1.03 -14.49 8.01
N ASP A 140 1.27 -14.97 9.23
CA ASP A 140 0.72 -16.21 9.79
C ASP A 140 -0.47 -15.97 10.74
N GLY A 141 -1.15 -14.84 10.61
CA GLY A 141 -2.21 -14.45 11.52
C GLY A 141 -3.55 -15.17 11.30
N VAL A 142 -4.59 -14.64 11.94
CA VAL A 142 -5.93 -15.25 11.94
C VAL A 142 -6.59 -15.32 10.57
N GLY A 143 -6.11 -14.54 9.60
CA GLY A 143 -6.70 -14.44 8.27
C GLY A 143 -8.08 -13.76 8.28
N PHE A 144 -8.72 -13.76 7.14
CA PHE A 144 -10.09 -13.27 6.96
C PHE A 144 -10.73 -13.92 5.73
N ASP A 145 -12.06 -13.91 5.70
CA ASP A 145 -12.82 -14.45 4.56
C ASP A 145 -12.80 -13.44 3.40
N THR A 146 -12.09 -13.78 2.33
CA THR A 146 -11.99 -12.97 1.12
C THR A 146 -13.31 -12.84 0.37
N ASN A 147 -14.19 -13.83 0.44
CA ASN A 147 -15.52 -13.78 -0.20
C ASN A 147 -16.44 -12.77 0.51
N CYS A 148 -16.38 -12.73 1.85
CA CYS A 148 -17.09 -11.69 2.63
C CYS A 148 -16.59 -10.30 2.29
N VAL A 149 -15.29 -10.14 2.05
CA VAL A 149 -14.69 -8.86 1.66
C VAL A 149 -15.13 -8.43 0.25
N GLU A 150 -15.29 -9.36 -0.68
CA GLU A 150 -15.82 -9.09 -2.02
C GLU A 150 -17.30 -8.71 -2.00
N GLN A 151 -18.11 -9.35 -1.17
CA GLN A 151 -19.55 -9.10 -1.08
C GLN A 151 -19.91 -7.86 -0.27
N GLN A 152 -19.21 -7.58 0.83
CA GLN A 152 -19.44 -6.40 1.69
C GLN A 152 -18.66 -5.16 1.24
N GLY A 153 -17.82 -5.29 0.22
CA GLY A 153 -16.89 -4.29 -0.25
C GLY A 153 -15.54 -4.37 0.47
N LEU A 154 -14.48 -4.15 -0.31
CA LEU A 154 -13.12 -4.08 0.21
C LEU A 154 -13.03 -3.09 1.37
N SER A 155 -12.27 -3.42 2.41
CA SER A 155 -11.94 -2.43 3.45
C SER A 155 -11.33 -1.18 2.79
N VAL A 156 -11.48 -0.03 3.44
CA VAL A 156 -10.98 1.26 2.89
C VAL A 156 -9.50 1.16 2.49
N GLY A 157 -8.69 0.50 3.30
CA GLY A 157 -7.27 0.29 3.01
C GLY A 157 -7.02 -0.58 1.77
N MET A 158 -7.71 -1.72 1.66
CA MET A 158 -7.58 -2.61 0.49
C MET A 158 -8.08 -1.96 -0.79
N ARG A 159 -9.20 -1.23 -0.73
CA ARG A 159 -9.71 -0.47 -1.87
C ARG A 159 -8.72 0.60 -2.31
N SER A 160 -8.10 1.30 -1.36
CA SER A 160 -7.07 2.29 -1.62
C SER A 160 -5.82 1.67 -2.29
N MET A 161 -5.36 0.52 -1.80
CA MET A 161 -4.26 -0.22 -2.44
C MET A 161 -4.58 -0.61 -3.88
N LYS A 162 -5.77 -1.17 -4.13
CA LYS A 162 -6.22 -1.56 -5.47
C LYS A 162 -6.25 -0.37 -6.42
N MET A 163 -6.90 0.72 -6.03
CA MET A 163 -6.99 1.94 -6.85
C MET A 163 -5.61 2.54 -7.18
N ARG A 164 -4.66 2.52 -6.25
CA ARG A 164 -3.30 3.00 -6.49
C ARG A 164 -2.55 2.12 -7.49
N LEU A 165 -2.67 0.81 -7.37
CA LEU A 165 -2.04 -0.14 -8.28
C LEU A 165 -2.61 -0.04 -9.71
N GLU A 166 -3.92 0.17 -9.85
CA GLU A 166 -4.57 0.39 -11.14
C GLU A 166 -4.00 1.60 -11.88
N ARG A 167 -3.58 2.67 -11.18
CA ARG A 167 -2.95 3.85 -11.80
C ARG A 167 -1.64 3.57 -12.51
N ILE A 168 -0.94 2.51 -12.12
CA ILE A 168 0.33 2.09 -12.73
C ILE A 168 0.18 0.79 -13.53
N ASN A 169 -1.04 0.41 -13.87
CA ASN A 169 -1.38 -0.84 -14.56
C ASN A 169 -0.78 -2.06 -13.85
N ALA A 170 -0.83 -2.08 -12.53
CA ALA A 170 -0.34 -3.15 -11.67
C ALA A 170 -1.49 -4.01 -11.15
N GLU A 171 -1.18 -5.27 -10.87
CA GLU A 171 -2.13 -6.25 -10.35
C GLU A 171 -1.98 -6.40 -8.83
N LEU A 172 -3.11 -6.48 -8.12
CA LEU A 172 -3.17 -6.85 -6.71
C LEU A 172 -3.74 -8.26 -6.58
N LYS A 173 -2.96 -9.18 -6.03
CA LYS A 173 -3.42 -10.53 -5.64
C LYS A 173 -3.53 -10.60 -4.12
N LEU A 174 -4.64 -11.11 -3.65
CA LEU A 174 -4.94 -11.29 -2.25
C LEU A 174 -5.40 -12.72 -2.03
N SER A 175 -4.77 -13.38 -1.07
CA SER A 175 -5.25 -14.67 -0.55
C SER A 175 -5.17 -14.64 0.97
N SER A 176 -6.22 -15.16 1.63
CA SER A 176 -6.27 -15.22 3.08
C SER A 176 -7.03 -16.46 3.54
N VAL A 177 -6.38 -17.18 4.42
CA VAL A 177 -6.92 -18.30 5.21
C VAL A 177 -6.32 -18.19 6.61
N ALA A 178 -6.91 -18.88 7.57
CA ALA A 178 -6.35 -18.96 8.92
C ALA A 178 -4.88 -19.47 8.88
N GLY A 179 -3.97 -18.74 9.48
CA GLY A 179 -2.55 -19.04 9.47
C GLY A 179 -1.77 -18.57 8.23
N CYS A 180 -2.43 -17.95 7.25
CA CYS A 180 -1.73 -17.40 6.09
C CYS A 180 -2.54 -16.34 5.37
N THR A 181 -2.13 -15.07 5.50
CA THR A 181 -2.60 -13.99 4.61
C THR A 181 -1.45 -13.53 3.74
N ARG A 182 -1.70 -13.42 2.44
CA ARG A 182 -0.72 -12.99 1.44
C ARG A 182 -1.29 -11.90 0.56
N ILE A 183 -0.60 -10.78 0.54
CA ILE A 183 -0.81 -9.64 -0.37
C ILE A 183 0.35 -9.61 -1.35
N GLN A 184 0.05 -9.56 -2.64
CA GLN A 184 1.04 -9.52 -3.69
C GLN A 184 0.69 -8.43 -4.69
N ALA A 185 1.60 -7.47 -4.87
CA ALA A 185 1.51 -6.45 -5.91
C ALA A 185 2.48 -6.80 -7.04
N ILE A 186 1.97 -6.88 -8.27
CA ILE A 186 2.75 -7.23 -9.46
C ILE A 186 2.74 -6.03 -10.40
N ILE A 187 3.92 -5.52 -10.74
CA ILE A 187 4.10 -4.41 -11.68
C ILE A 187 4.89 -4.83 -12.90
N LYS A 188 4.54 -4.25 -14.05
CA LYS A 188 5.37 -4.31 -15.26
C LYS A 188 6.23 -3.06 -15.34
N ILE A 189 7.53 -3.25 -15.44
CA ILE A 189 8.52 -2.19 -15.62
C ILE A 189 8.75 -2.04 -17.13
N LYS A 190 8.65 -0.83 -17.63
CA LYS A 190 8.84 -0.55 -19.07
C LYS A 190 10.29 -0.29 -19.40
#